data_3988fba4f900abb7aef18fc688985b8a
#
_entry.id   3988fba4f900abb7aef18fc688985b8a
#
_cell.length_a   1.000
_cell.length_b   1.000
_cell.length_c   1.000
_cell.angle_alpha   90.00
_cell.angle_beta   90.00
_cell.angle_gamma   90.00
#
_symmetry.space_group_name_H-M   'P 1'
#
loop_
_entity.id
_entity.type
_entity.pdbx_description
1 polymer ?
#
loop_
_entity_poly.entity_id
_entity_poly.type
_entity_poly.pdbx_seq_one_letter_code
_entity_poly.pdbx_strand_id
1 'polypeptide(L)'
;MKHISFLLITLLGGVSVATAASVVAPGAKVEKLAGGMKFTEGPVWLPQQNKVVFSDIPNSKLMQWSEKNGLSEFRKSEQANGNILDLQGRIISCQHAARNIIRIEKDGRAKVLADKFDGKRFNSPNDVAVRHDGTLWFTDPPWGLRGPHEIPGHWVYKLDPATGKVEVLIKDLAMPNGIVFSPDGSRLYVADTGGNKRHPDPAFHKFSASITCYAVTKAGKLGKQLFKIKEGSDGMAVDVKGNLYTTHRNVQVYSTDGKKLQTIEVPEGPANVCFGGKDYKTLFITARTSLYQVRLVHAGAVSLRGKQ
;
A
#
# COMPACT_ATOMS: atom_id res chain seq x y z
N MET A 1 -75.29 1.04 29.61
CA MET A 1 -74.34 0.54 28.69
C MET A 1 -73.13 1.52 28.67
N LYS A 2 -71.93 1.12 29.21
CA LYS A 2 -70.75 1.98 29.28
C LYS A 2 -69.85 1.57 28.13
N HIS A 3 -69.56 2.48 27.19
CA HIS A 3 -68.59 2.27 26.13
C HIS A 3 -67.20 2.51 26.68
N ILE A 4 -66.33 1.48 26.61
CA ILE A 4 -64.88 1.56 26.89
C ILE A 4 -64.18 1.69 25.54
N SER A 5 -63.59 2.87 25.26
CA SER A 5 -62.71 3.09 24.09
C SER A 5 -61.28 2.65 24.42
N PHE A 6 -60.82 1.67 23.72
CA PHE A 6 -59.38 1.28 23.75
C PHE A 6 -58.57 2.21 22.86
N LEU A 7 -57.62 2.93 23.44
CA LEU A 7 -56.63 3.74 22.71
C LEU A 7 -55.44 2.85 22.35
N LEU A 8 -55.27 2.57 21.07
CA LEU A 8 -54.13 1.79 20.54
C LEU A 8 -52.94 2.74 20.33
N ILE A 9 -51.93 2.68 21.22
CA ILE A 9 -50.69 3.44 21.08
C ILE A 9 -49.73 2.60 20.23
N THR A 10 -49.55 2.97 18.98
CA THR A 10 -48.51 2.41 18.09
C THR A 10 -47.18 3.07 18.42
N LEU A 11 -46.25 2.33 19.06
CA LEU A 11 -44.86 2.73 19.20
C LEU A 11 -44.15 2.50 17.85
N LEU A 12 -43.91 3.58 17.13
CA LEU A 12 -42.95 3.59 16.00
C LEU A 12 -41.51 3.57 16.55
N GLY A 13 -40.96 2.39 16.70
CA GLY A 13 -39.54 2.20 16.99
C GLY A 13 -38.70 2.65 15.79
N GLY A 14 -38.17 3.85 15.84
CA GLY A 14 -37.20 4.32 14.86
C GLY A 14 -35.90 3.52 14.96
N VAL A 15 -35.60 2.66 13.98
CA VAL A 15 -34.30 2.02 13.86
C VAL A 15 -33.32 3.11 13.47
N SER A 16 -32.54 3.61 14.43
CA SER A 16 -31.39 4.47 14.17
C SER A 16 -30.32 3.64 13.46
N VAL A 17 -30.20 3.75 12.14
CA VAL A 17 -29.06 3.24 11.41
C VAL A 17 -27.88 4.13 11.79
N ALA A 18 -27.02 3.64 12.68
CA ALA A 18 -25.77 4.30 12.98
C ALA A 18 -24.93 4.34 11.69
N THR A 19 -24.86 5.51 11.04
CA THR A 19 -23.92 5.74 9.94
C THR A 19 -22.53 5.59 10.50
N ALA A 20 -21.73 4.70 9.91
CA ALA A 20 -20.31 4.57 10.28
C ALA A 20 -19.65 5.95 10.23
N ALA A 21 -18.94 6.31 11.30
CA ALA A 21 -18.28 7.62 11.38
C ALA A 21 -17.28 7.75 10.22
N SER A 22 -17.32 8.91 9.54
CA SER A 22 -16.40 9.17 8.41
C SER A 22 -14.96 9.04 8.84
N VAL A 23 -14.12 8.41 7.99
CA VAL A 23 -12.66 8.37 8.18
C VAL A 23 -12.00 9.67 7.73
N VAL A 24 -12.67 10.45 6.87
CA VAL A 24 -12.23 11.79 6.44
C VAL A 24 -12.56 12.79 7.55
N ALA A 25 -11.60 13.65 7.89
CA ALA A 25 -11.80 14.68 8.92
C ALA A 25 -12.91 15.66 8.51
N PRO A 26 -13.72 16.17 9.48
CA PRO A 26 -14.80 17.10 9.17
C PRO A 26 -14.33 18.29 8.32
N GLY A 27 -15.03 18.56 7.22
CA GLY A 27 -14.71 19.66 6.28
C GLY A 27 -13.51 19.43 5.37
N ALA A 28 -12.73 18.35 5.54
CA ALA A 28 -11.59 18.05 4.69
C ALA A 28 -12.03 17.59 3.28
N LYS A 29 -11.27 18.01 2.29
CA LYS A 29 -11.46 17.64 0.88
C LYS A 29 -10.18 17.05 0.32
N VAL A 30 -10.30 16.28 -0.77
CA VAL A 30 -9.13 15.85 -1.55
C VAL A 30 -8.59 17.06 -2.30
N GLU A 31 -7.31 17.35 -2.10
CA GLU A 31 -6.62 18.50 -2.66
C GLU A 31 -5.47 18.05 -3.56
N LYS A 32 -5.35 18.63 -4.76
CA LYS A 32 -4.21 18.41 -5.64
C LYS A 32 -3.03 19.25 -5.18
N LEU A 33 -1.89 18.60 -4.91
CA LEU A 33 -0.65 19.24 -4.46
C LEU A 33 0.30 19.55 -5.62
N ALA A 34 0.37 18.64 -6.59
CA ALA A 34 1.26 18.75 -7.73
C ALA A 34 0.74 17.91 -8.92
N GLY A 35 1.21 18.21 -10.12
CA GLY A 35 0.91 17.49 -11.35
C GLY A 35 2.05 17.57 -12.34
N GLY A 36 1.87 16.98 -13.54
CA GLY A 36 2.86 17.03 -14.62
C GLY A 36 3.85 15.87 -14.66
N MET A 37 3.68 14.84 -13.78
CA MET A 37 4.39 13.58 -13.87
C MET A 37 3.79 12.68 -14.97
N LYS A 38 4.44 11.57 -15.30
CA LYS A 38 3.92 10.58 -16.25
C LYS A 38 3.09 9.49 -15.58
N PHE A 39 3.59 8.93 -14.49
CA PHE A 39 2.86 7.96 -13.68
C PHE A 39 3.45 7.91 -12.27
N THR A 40 2.66 8.37 -11.31
CA THR A 40 3.11 8.51 -9.92
C THR A 40 2.78 7.29 -9.09
N GLU A 41 3.73 6.86 -8.25
CA GLU A 41 3.66 5.66 -7.43
C GLU A 41 4.44 5.80 -6.12
N GLY A 42 4.28 4.82 -5.24
CA GLY A 42 5.08 4.56 -4.05
C GLY A 42 5.38 5.77 -3.18
N PRO A 43 4.38 6.48 -2.67
CA PRO A 43 4.62 7.64 -1.81
C PRO A 43 5.16 7.20 -0.44
N VAL A 44 6.15 7.92 0.08
CA VAL A 44 6.71 7.72 1.42
C VAL A 44 6.96 9.06 2.10
N TRP A 45 6.50 9.19 3.34
CA TRP A 45 6.68 10.40 4.15
C TRP A 45 8.01 10.41 4.88
N LEU A 46 8.80 11.48 4.75
CA LEU A 46 10.06 11.72 5.44
C LEU A 46 9.85 12.69 6.62
N PRO A 47 9.63 12.20 7.84
CA PRO A 47 9.19 13.05 8.96
C PRO A 47 10.22 14.10 9.36
N GLN A 48 11.53 13.80 9.36
CA GLN A 48 12.58 14.76 9.72
C GLN A 48 12.72 15.90 8.70
N GLN A 49 12.26 15.68 7.45
CA GLN A 49 12.37 16.64 6.36
C GLN A 49 11.02 17.28 6.02
N ASN A 50 9.94 16.84 6.69
CA ASN A 50 8.56 17.31 6.47
C ASN A 50 8.18 17.33 4.98
N LYS A 51 8.44 16.21 4.27
CA LYS A 51 8.16 16.06 2.85
C LYS A 51 7.72 14.66 2.49
N VAL A 52 6.96 14.52 1.41
CA VAL A 52 6.67 13.26 0.77
C VAL A 52 7.60 13.05 -0.42
N VAL A 53 8.15 11.83 -0.54
CA VAL A 53 8.90 11.37 -1.71
C VAL A 53 8.05 10.32 -2.41
N PHE A 54 8.06 10.28 -3.75
CA PHE A 54 7.28 9.35 -4.54
C PHE A 54 7.94 9.11 -5.90
N SER A 55 7.57 8.01 -6.53
CA SER A 55 8.11 7.62 -7.84
C SER A 55 7.35 8.31 -8.98
N ASP A 56 8.08 8.75 -10.01
CA ASP A 56 7.58 8.99 -11.36
C ASP A 56 8.24 7.94 -12.27
N ILE A 57 7.57 6.79 -12.37
CA ILE A 57 8.16 5.55 -12.91
C ILE A 57 8.69 5.73 -14.33
N PRO A 58 7.88 6.22 -15.33
CA PRO A 58 8.35 6.29 -16.71
C PRO A 58 9.47 7.32 -16.92
N ASN A 59 9.57 8.32 -16.04
CA ASN A 59 10.63 9.31 -16.08
C ASN A 59 11.90 8.87 -15.31
N SER A 60 11.90 7.67 -14.70
CA SER A 60 13.01 7.15 -13.90
C SER A 60 13.48 8.12 -12.82
N LYS A 61 12.52 8.69 -12.08
CA LYS A 61 12.77 9.67 -11.04
C LYS A 61 12.04 9.33 -9.75
N LEU A 62 12.66 9.63 -8.63
CA LEU A 62 11.97 9.93 -7.39
C LEU A 62 11.74 11.43 -7.35
N MET A 63 10.49 11.83 -7.13
CA MET A 63 10.05 13.19 -6.94
C MET A 63 9.89 13.46 -5.45
N GLN A 64 9.89 14.72 -5.05
CA GLN A 64 9.57 15.15 -3.68
C GLN A 64 8.65 16.35 -3.70
N TRP A 65 7.81 16.42 -2.69
CA TRP A 65 6.96 17.57 -2.47
C TRP A 65 6.96 17.96 -0.98
N SER A 66 6.97 19.24 -0.72
CA SER A 66 6.72 19.80 0.62
C SER A 66 5.93 21.11 0.50
N GLU A 67 5.17 21.44 1.53
CA GLU A 67 4.41 22.70 1.59
C GLU A 67 5.31 23.93 1.38
N LYS A 68 6.54 23.88 1.94
CA LYS A 68 7.51 24.99 1.84
C LYS A 68 8.10 25.18 0.44
N ASN A 69 8.43 24.08 -0.25
CA ASN A 69 9.29 24.13 -1.45
C ASN A 69 8.57 23.66 -2.73
N GLY A 70 7.30 23.19 -2.63
CA GLY A 70 6.58 22.63 -3.75
C GLY A 70 7.19 21.33 -4.28
N LEU A 71 6.96 21.04 -5.56
CA LEU A 71 7.42 19.87 -6.28
C LEU A 71 8.84 20.06 -6.82
N SER A 72 9.69 19.05 -6.65
CA SER A 72 11.02 18.99 -7.29
C SER A 72 11.49 17.53 -7.45
N GLU A 73 12.57 17.33 -8.21
CA GLU A 73 13.22 16.03 -8.28
C GLU A 73 13.96 15.74 -6.96
N PHE A 74 13.76 14.55 -6.40
CA PHE A 74 14.53 14.06 -5.26
C PHE A 74 15.84 13.40 -5.73
N ARG A 75 15.75 12.48 -6.70
CA ARG A 75 16.89 11.84 -7.36
C ARG A 75 16.46 11.05 -8.60
N LYS A 76 17.43 10.66 -9.44
CA LYS A 76 17.23 9.64 -10.47
C LYS A 76 17.03 8.25 -9.86
N SER A 77 16.31 7.39 -10.56
CA SER A 77 16.04 6.00 -10.17
C SER A 77 16.06 5.08 -11.39
N GLU A 78 16.05 3.78 -11.17
CA GLU A 78 15.90 2.75 -12.21
C GLU A 78 14.44 2.29 -12.30
N GLN A 79 13.52 3.23 -12.64
CA GLN A 79 12.08 3.03 -12.62
C GLN A 79 11.61 2.54 -11.24
N ALA A 80 11.96 3.29 -10.19
CA ALA A 80 11.46 3.01 -8.84
C ALA A 80 9.93 3.00 -8.83
N ASN A 81 9.34 2.07 -8.06
CA ASN A 81 7.91 1.96 -7.83
C ASN A 81 7.60 2.16 -6.34
N GLY A 82 7.30 1.10 -5.58
CA GLY A 82 7.01 1.19 -4.16
C GLY A 82 8.21 1.65 -3.34
N ASN A 83 7.96 2.56 -2.40
CA ASN A 83 8.98 3.07 -1.48
C ASN A 83 8.45 3.04 -0.05
N ILE A 84 9.33 2.74 0.92
CA ILE A 84 8.99 2.73 2.34
C ILE A 84 10.22 3.16 3.16
N LEU A 85 10.03 3.60 4.41
CA LEU A 85 11.14 3.77 5.34
C LEU A 85 11.44 2.45 6.05
N ASP A 86 12.72 2.12 6.19
CA ASP A 86 13.16 1.10 7.13
C ASP A 86 13.07 1.61 8.59
N LEU A 87 13.40 0.75 9.55
CA LEU A 87 13.33 1.11 10.98
C LEU A 87 14.34 2.20 11.38
N GLN A 88 15.35 2.49 10.55
CA GLN A 88 16.35 3.55 10.73
C GLN A 88 16.02 4.82 9.96
N GLY A 89 14.83 4.87 9.31
CA GLY A 89 14.36 6.03 8.56
C GLY A 89 15.02 6.22 7.19
N ARG A 90 15.63 5.16 6.60
CA ARG A 90 16.19 5.17 5.26
C ARG A 90 15.16 4.67 4.26
N ILE A 91 15.18 5.21 3.05
CA ILE A 91 14.25 4.78 2.00
C ILE A 91 14.69 3.43 1.45
N ILE A 92 13.77 2.46 1.47
CA ILE A 92 13.81 1.22 0.69
C ILE A 92 12.99 1.47 -0.57
N SER A 93 13.48 1.05 -1.73
CA SER A 93 12.81 1.24 -3.02
C SER A 93 12.85 -0.03 -3.85
N CYS A 94 11.70 -0.41 -4.39
CA CYS A 94 11.57 -1.42 -5.44
C CYS A 94 11.87 -0.78 -6.79
N GLN A 95 12.75 -1.39 -7.60
CA GLN A 95 13.12 -0.85 -8.91
C GLN A 95 12.78 -1.82 -10.04
N HIS A 96 11.91 -1.39 -10.94
CA HIS A 96 11.46 -2.20 -12.06
C HIS A 96 12.56 -2.47 -13.08
N ALA A 97 13.26 -1.43 -13.56
CA ALA A 97 14.25 -1.59 -14.63
C ALA A 97 15.49 -2.34 -14.16
N ALA A 98 15.97 -2.04 -12.95
CA ALA A 98 17.10 -2.73 -12.35
C ALA A 98 16.74 -4.13 -11.81
N ARG A 99 15.44 -4.43 -11.63
CA ARG A 99 14.92 -5.70 -11.10
C ARG A 99 15.49 -6.02 -9.72
N ASN A 100 15.50 -5.03 -8.81
CA ASN A 100 16.13 -5.15 -7.50
C ASN A 100 15.39 -4.36 -6.41
N ILE A 101 15.78 -4.63 -5.17
CA ILE A 101 15.44 -3.84 -3.99
C ILE A 101 16.69 -3.07 -3.57
N ILE A 102 16.56 -1.77 -3.42
CA ILE A 102 17.66 -0.91 -2.93
C ILE A 102 17.31 -0.25 -1.61
N ARG A 103 18.34 0.20 -0.92
CA ARG A 103 18.26 1.12 0.20
C ARG A 103 19.03 2.39 -0.11
N ILE A 104 18.41 3.55 0.09
CA ILE A 104 19.07 4.84 -0.02
C ILE A 104 19.68 5.16 1.35
N GLU A 105 21.01 5.18 1.41
CA GLU A 105 21.76 5.45 2.63
C GLU A 105 21.70 6.94 3.00
N LYS A 106 22.11 7.31 4.22
CA LYS A 106 22.08 8.70 4.70
C LYS A 106 22.95 9.66 3.88
N ASP A 107 23.99 9.15 3.26
CA ASP A 107 24.88 9.90 2.36
C ASP A 107 24.32 10.00 0.92
N GLY A 108 23.11 9.49 0.68
CA GLY A 108 22.44 9.51 -0.62
C GLY A 108 22.85 8.37 -1.57
N ARG A 109 23.84 7.54 -1.23
CA ARG A 109 24.21 6.38 -2.07
C ARG A 109 23.12 5.31 -2.03
N ALA A 110 22.90 4.64 -3.16
CA ALA A 110 22.02 3.48 -3.23
C ALA A 110 22.82 2.19 -2.98
N LYS A 111 22.36 1.36 -2.04
CA LYS A 111 22.88 0.02 -1.80
C LYS A 111 21.84 -1.00 -2.28
N VAL A 112 22.24 -1.91 -3.17
CA VAL A 112 21.42 -3.07 -3.56
C VAL A 112 21.35 -4.02 -2.37
N LEU A 113 20.13 -4.38 -1.97
CA LEU A 113 19.85 -5.32 -0.89
C LEU A 113 19.60 -6.73 -1.44
N ALA A 114 18.90 -6.83 -2.58
CA ALA A 114 18.68 -8.08 -3.31
C ALA A 114 18.32 -7.79 -4.77
N ASP A 115 18.78 -8.64 -5.69
CA ASP A 115 18.48 -8.59 -7.13
C ASP A 115 18.11 -9.97 -7.70
N LYS A 116 18.21 -11.03 -6.87
CA LYS A 116 18.04 -12.43 -7.28
C LYS A 116 17.39 -13.27 -6.19
N PHE A 117 16.74 -14.33 -6.62
CA PHE A 117 16.34 -15.45 -5.80
C PHE A 117 16.77 -16.75 -6.48
N ASP A 118 17.48 -17.64 -5.78
CA ASP A 118 17.98 -18.92 -6.30
C ASP A 118 18.75 -18.76 -7.65
N GLY A 119 19.63 -17.77 -7.71
CA GLY A 119 20.45 -17.44 -8.89
C GLY A 119 19.71 -16.75 -10.03
N LYS A 120 18.39 -16.62 -10.00
CA LYS A 120 17.53 -16.00 -11.02
C LYS A 120 17.15 -14.59 -10.63
N ARG A 121 17.15 -13.66 -11.59
CA ARG A 121 16.74 -12.27 -11.35
C ARG A 121 15.24 -12.20 -11.06
N PHE A 122 14.86 -11.28 -10.17
CA PHE A 122 13.45 -10.94 -9.94
C PHE A 122 12.75 -10.51 -11.25
N ASN A 123 11.42 -10.55 -11.30
CA ASN A 123 10.67 -10.03 -12.44
C ASN A 123 10.76 -8.50 -12.51
N SER A 124 10.04 -7.81 -11.65
CA SER A 124 10.14 -6.36 -11.45
C SER A 124 9.56 -6.00 -10.09
N PRO A 125 10.36 -6.06 -9.00
CA PRO A 125 9.89 -5.76 -7.66
C PRO A 125 9.04 -4.50 -7.62
N ASN A 126 7.83 -4.63 -7.03
CA ASN A 126 6.79 -3.62 -7.18
C ASN A 126 6.55 -2.84 -5.89
N ASP A 127 6.03 -3.48 -4.84
CA ASP A 127 5.74 -2.82 -3.57
C ASP A 127 6.39 -3.56 -2.40
N VAL A 128 6.58 -2.86 -1.26
CA VAL A 128 7.35 -3.37 -0.13
C VAL A 128 6.79 -2.91 1.20
N ALA A 129 6.71 -3.84 2.14
CA ALA A 129 6.36 -3.60 3.54
C ALA A 129 7.54 -3.92 4.46
N VAL A 130 7.74 -3.12 5.51
CA VAL A 130 8.74 -3.35 6.55
C VAL A 130 8.05 -3.90 7.78
N ARG A 131 8.51 -5.04 8.25
CA ARG A 131 8.06 -5.64 9.50
C ARG A 131 8.82 -5.05 10.69
N HIS A 132 8.28 -5.16 11.92
CA HIS A 132 8.90 -4.63 13.14
C HIS A 132 10.26 -5.28 13.50
N ASP A 133 10.58 -6.45 12.94
CA ASP A 133 11.91 -7.09 13.07
C ASP A 133 12.92 -6.59 12.02
N GLY A 134 12.54 -5.64 11.17
CA GLY A 134 13.38 -5.07 10.11
C GLY A 134 13.38 -5.86 8.80
N THR A 135 12.74 -7.02 8.74
CA THR A 135 12.61 -7.76 7.47
C THR A 135 11.71 -7.03 6.48
N LEU A 136 12.04 -7.14 5.19
CA LEU A 136 11.33 -6.53 4.08
C LEU A 136 10.51 -7.60 3.37
N TRP A 137 9.21 -7.36 3.19
CA TRP A 137 8.35 -8.26 2.43
C TRP A 137 7.89 -7.53 1.19
N PHE A 138 8.08 -8.12 0.00
CA PHE A 138 7.85 -7.42 -1.25
C PHE A 138 7.19 -8.31 -2.30
N THR A 139 6.54 -7.67 -3.26
CA THR A 139 5.85 -8.30 -4.38
C THR A 139 6.69 -8.18 -5.65
N ASP A 140 6.62 -9.21 -6.53
CA ASP A 140 7.45 -9.29 -7.74
C ASP A 140 6.62 -9.66 -9.00
N PRO A 141 5.64 -8.83 -9.40
CA PRO A 141 4.90 -9.00 -10.65
C PRO A 141 5.74 -8.56 -11.86
N PRO A 142 5.26 -8.77 -13.11
CA PRO A 142 6.02 -8.46 -14.32
C PRO A 142 5.74 -7.05 -14.89
N TRP A 143 5.21 -6.09 -14.11
CA TRP A 143 4.78 -4.80 -14.66
C TRP A 143 5.90 -4.04 -15.37
N GLY A 144 7.11 -4.04 -14.79
CA GLY A 144 8.31 -3.42 -15.35
C GLY A 144 9.21 -4.38 -16.12
N LEU A 145 8.87 -5.68 -16.19
CA LEU A 145 9.71 -6.68 -16.83
C LEU A 145 9.83 -6.43 -18.34
N ARG A 146 11.07 -6.35 -18.80
CA ARG A 146 11.45 -6.33 -20.21
C ARG A 146 12.18 -7.63 -20.54
N GLY A 147 11.60 -8.45 -21.42
CA GLY A 147 12.14 -9.75 -21.78
C GLY A 147 11.50 -10.94 -21.03
N PRO A 148 12.08 -12.14 -21.13
CA PRO A 148 11.49 -13.36 -20.57
C PRO A 148 11.59 -13.38 -19.04
N HIS A 149 10.65 -14.15 -18.43
CA HIS A 149 10.72 -14.48 -17.02
C HIS A 149 11.90 -15.45 -16.77
N GLU A 150 12.68 -15.16 -15.73
CA GLU A 150 13.66 -16.11 -15.19
C GLU A 150 13.03 -16.93 -14.04
N ILE A 151 12.11 -16.30 -13.30
CA ILE A 151 11.33 -16.92 -12.22
C ILE A 151 9.99 -17.41 -12.80
N PRO A 152 9.54 -18.65 -12.47
CA PRO A 152 8.37 -19.28 -13.11
C PRO A 152 7.03 -18.77 -12.61
N GLY A 153 6.97 -17.68 -11.87
CA GLY A 153 5.73 -17.10 -11.35
C GLY A 153 5.92 -15.70 -10.82
N HIS A 154 4.84 -15.13 -10.32
CA HIS A 154 4.82 -13.80 -9.70
C HIS A 154 4.65 -13.99 -8.20
N TRP A 155 5.72 -13.87 -7.47
CA TRP A 155 5.76 -14.30 -6.08
C TRP A 155 5.86 -13.13 -5.10
N VAL A 156 5.55 -13.42 -3.85
CA VAL A 156 5.81 -12.55 -2.71
C VAL A 156 6.99 -13.12 -1.94
N TYR A 157 7.92 -12.26 -1.58
CA TYR A 157 9.17 -12.63 -0.92
C TYR A 157 9.33 -11.95 0.43
N LYS A 158 10.16 -12.56 1.27
CA LYS A 158 10.76 -11.96 2.47
C LYS A 158 12.25 -11.83 2.24
N LEU A 159 12.79 -10.65 2.54
CA LEU A 159 14.22 -10.34 2.50
C LEU A 159 14.68 -9.93 3.90
N ASP A 160 15.75 -10.55 4.38
CA ASP A 160 16.51 -10.04 5.51
C ASP A 160 17.59 -9.06 5.00
N PRO A 161 17.46 -7.75 5.25
CA PRO A 161 18.39 -6.76 4.71
C PRO A 161 19.78 -6.77 5.37
N ALA A 162 19.94 -7.49 6.48
CA ALA A 162 21.23 -7.65 7.16
C ALA A 162 22.10 -8.72 6.50
N THR A 163 21.48 -9.83 6.09
CA THR A 163 22.16 -10.99 5.50
C THR A 163 22.02 -11.09 3.99
N GLY A 164 21.04 -10.39 3.39
CA GLY A 164 20.66 -10.53 1.99
C GLY A 164 19.85 -11.80 1.69
N LYS A 165 19.48 -12.58 2.71
CA LYS A 165 18.70 -13.82 2.54
C LYS A 165 17.30 -13.50 2.04
N VAL A 166 16.90 -14.15 0.93
CA VAL A 166 15.56 -14.07 0.35
C VAL A 166 14.83 -15.40 0.51
N GLU A 167 13.57 -15.35 0.91
CA GLU A 167 12.68 -16.49 1.04
C GLU A 167 11.38 -16.23 0.28
N VAL A 168 10.83 -17.24 -0.40
CA VAL A 168 9.51 -17.14 -1.03
C VAL A 168 8.43 -17.37 0.03
N LEU A 169 7.43 -16.50 0.06
CA LEU A 169 6.30 -16.59 0.99
C LEU A 169 5.01 -17.06 0.32
N ILE A 170 4.69 -16.52 -0.87
CA ILE A 170 3.41 -16.78 -1.57
C ILE A 170 3.73 -17.01 -3.03
N LYS A 171 3.16 -18.09 -3.62
CA LYS A 171 3.35 -18.48 -5.02
C LYS A 171 2.06 -18.54 -5.82
N ASP A 172 0.91 -18.45 -5.17
CA ASP A 172 -0.42 -18.69 -5.70
C ASP A 172 -1.23 -17.41 -5.97
N LEU A 173 -0.55 -16.34 -6.34
CA LEU A 173 -1.13 -15.07 -6.79
C LEU A 173 -0.84 -14.86 -8.28
N ALA A 174 -1.80 -14.25 -8.99
CA ALA A 174 -1.66 -13.98 -10.40
C ALA A 174 -0.75 -12.78 -10.68
N MET A 175 -1.03 -11.66 -10.02
CA MET A 175 -0.31 -10.38 -10.21
C MET A 175 -0.24 -9.64 -8.87
N PRO A 176 0.61 -10.10 -7.92
CA PRO A 176 0.75 -9.46 -6.61
C PRO A 176 1.22 -8.01 -6.79
N ASN A 177 0.60 -7.08 -6.03
CA ASN A 177 0.85 -5.66 -6.13
C ASN A 177 1.06 -5.07 -4.73
N GLY A 178 0.18 -4.20 -4.24
CA GLY A 178 0.30 -3.61 -2.92
C GLY A 178 0.46 -4.63 -1.79
N ILE A 179 1.28 -4.29 -0.80
CA ILE A 179 1.56 -5.13 0.37
C ILE A 179 1.69 -4.28 1.63
N VAL A 180 0.99 -4.63 2.71
CA VAL A 180 1.04 -3.87 3.96
C VAL A 180 0.75 -4.75 5.17
N PHE A 181 1.40 -4.48 6.30
CA PHE A 181 1.10 -5.11 7.59
C PHE A 181 0.01 -4.36 8.36
N SER A 182 -0.76 -5.10 9.17
CA SER A 182 -1.56 -4.50 10.25
C SER A 182 -0.67 -3.76 11.26
N PRO A 183 -1.23 -2.82 12.07
CA PRO A 183 -0.43 -2.02 13.02
C PRO A 183 0.39 -2.87 13.99
N ASP A 184 -0.14 -3.99 14.42
CA ASP A 184 0.47 -4.94 15.35
C ASP A 184 1.36 -5.99 14.65
N GLY A 185 1.45 -5.96 13.31
CA GLY A 185 2.20 -6.92 12.52
C GLY A 185 1.67 -8.35 12.52
N SER A 186 0.47 -8.59 13.08
CA SER A 186 -0.14 -9.92 13.15
C SER A 186 -0.84 -10.35 11.86
N ARG A 187 -1.03 -9.41 10.92
CA ARG A 187 -1.66 -9.64 9.62
C ARG A 187 -0.84 -9.03 8.50
N LEU A 188 -0.89 -9.69 7.35
CA LEU A 188 -0.37 -9.18 6.09
C LEU A 188 -1.51 -9.08 5.09
N TYR A 189 -1.67 -7.93 4.47
CA TYR A 189 -2.56 -7.75 3.33
C TYR A 189 -1.73 -7.73 2.05
N VAL A 190 -2.12 -8.53 1.06
CA VAL A 190 -1.50 -8.57 -0.26
C VAL A 190 -2.58 -8.40 -1.31
N ALA A 191 -2.42 -7.41 -2.17
CA ALA A 191 -3.28 -7.20 -3.32
C ALA A 191 -2.84 -8.10 -4.48
N ASP A 192 -3.81 -8.64 -5.19
CA ASP A 192 -3.66 -9.31 -6.47
C ASP A 192 -4.54 -8.56 -7.49
N THR A 193 -3.93 -7.99 -8.51
CA THR A 193 -4.68 -7.24 -9.54
C THR A 193 -5.38 -8.14 -10.56
N GLY A 194 -5.32 -9.44 -10.34
CA GLY A 194 -5.97 -10.46 -11.15
C GLY A 194 -5.15 -10.95 -12.33
N GLY A 195 -5.57 -12.06 -12.89
CA GLY A 195 -4.84 -12.76 -13.93
C GLY A 195 -4.87 -12.08 -15.29
N ASN A 196 -3.81 -12.29 -16.03
CA ASN A 196 -3.71 -11.91 -17.44
C ASN A 196 -2.64 -12.78 -18.13
N LYS A 197 -2.50 -12.63 -19.46
CA LYS A 197 -1.56 -13.42 -20.28
C LYS A 197 -0.06 -13.17 -19.99
N ARG A 198 0.28 -12.24 -19.09
CA ARG A 198 1.67 -12.03 -18.67
C ARG A 198 2.14 -13.06 -17.65
N HIS A 199 1.22 -13.76 -16.95
CA HIS A 199 1.63 -14.83 -16.05
C HIS A 199 2.16 -16.01 -16.87
N PRO A 200 3.35 -16.57 -16.54
CA PRO A 200 3.95 -17.67 -17.30
C PRO A 200 3.11 -18.98 -17.24
N ASP A 201 2.36 -19.17 -16.15
CA ASP A 201 1.43 -20.30 -16.01
C ASP A 201 0.01 -19.87 -16.44
N PRO A 202 -0.58 -20.50 -17.49
CA PRO A 202 -1.93 -20.22 -17.98
C PRO A 202 -3.04 -20.41 -16.93
N ALA A 203 -2.84 -21.24 -15.91
CA ALA A 203 -3.80 -21.44 -14.83
C ALA A 203 -4.19 -20.14 -14.12
N PHE A 204 -3.27 -19.16 -14.08
CA PHE A 204 -3.47 -17.87 -13.43
C PHE A 204 -4.11 -16.80 -14.34
N HIS A 205 -4.28 -17.04 -15.66
CA HIS A 205 -4.76 -16.01 -16.58
C HIS A 205 -6.16 -15.49 -16.27
N LYS A 206 -6.99 -16.28 -15.61
CA LYS A 206 -8.40 -15.98 -15.29
C LYS A 206 -8.64 -15.68 -13.80
N PHE A 207 -7.58 -15.51 -12.99
CA PHE A 207 -7.76 -15.17 -11.58
C PHE A 207 -8.44 -13.81 -11.43
N SER A 208 -9.43 -13.76 -10.54
CA SER A 208 -10.09 -12.50 -10.21
C SER A 208 -9.21 -11.65 -9.30
N ALA A 209 -9.27 -10.34 -9.48
CA ALA A 209 -8.62 -9.40 -8.59
C ALA A 209 -9.12 -9.56 -7.15
N SER A 210 -8.23 -9.43 -6.18
CA SER A 210 -8.57 -9.58 -4.77
C SER A 210 -7.50 -8.98 -3.85
N ILE A 211 -7.87 -8.75 -2.59
CA ILE A 211 -6.92 -8.48 -1.51
C ILE A 211 -7.04 -9.63 -0.52
N THR A 212 -5.95 -10.33 -0.28
CA THR A 212 -5.93 -11.45 0.68
C THR A 212 -5.27 -11.00 1.98
N CYS A 213 -5.94 -11.28 3.10
CA CYS A 213 -5.40 -11.09 4.44
C CYS A 213 -4.87 -12.42 4.97
N TYR A 214 -3.61 -12.44 5.34
CA TYR A 214 -2.93 -13.59 5.94
C TYR A 214 -2.60 -13.33 7.41
N ALA A 215 -2.64 -14.36 8.23
CA ALA A 215 -2.07 -14.32 9.57
C ALA A 215 -0.54 -14.27 9.49
N VAL A 216 0.08 -13.56 10.43
CA VAL A 216 1.54 -13.54 10.59
C VAL A 216 1.88 -13.85 12.03
N THR A 217 2.73 -14.83 12.27
CA THR A 217 3.14 -15.22 13.63
C THR A 217 4.11 -14.19 14.24
N LYS A 218 4.25 -14.16 15.56
CA LYS A 218 5.25 -13.32 16.24
C LYS A 218 6.67 -13.56 15.72
N ALA A 219 7.00 -14.80 15.34
CA ALA A 219 8.30 -15.15 14.74
C ALA A 219 8.46 -14.75 13.26
N GLY A 220 7.50 -14.02 12.67
CA GLY A 220 7.57 -13.56 11.28
C GLY A 220 7.41 -14.69 10.26
N LYS A 221 6.61 -15.70 10.57
CA LYS A 221 6.20 -16.72 9.60
C LYS A 221 4.82 -16.38 9.06
N LEU A 222 4.66 -16.49 7.74
CA LEU A 222 3.36 -16.40 7.09
C LEU A 222 2.48 -17.56 7.56
N GLY A 223 1.26 -17.26 7.97
CA GLY A 223 0.25 -18.22 8.42
C GLY A 223 -0.86 -18.40 7.38
N LYS A 224 -1.99 -18.92 7.84
CA LYS A 224 -3.16 -19.18 6.97
C LYS A 224 -3.81 -17.90 6.46
N GLN A 225 -4.50 -18.00 5.35
CA GLN A 225 -5.44 -16.98 4.90
C GLN A 225 -6.56 -16.81 5.94
N LEU A 226 -6.86 -15.57 6.30
CA LEU A 226 -7.92 -15.21 7.23
C LEU A 226 -9.22 -14.88 6.49
N PHE A 227 -9.12 -14.00 5.49
CA PHE A 227 -10.22 -13.64 4.60
C PHE A 227 -9.69 -13.06 3.28
N LYS A 228 -10.60 -12.80 2.34
CA LYS A 228 -10.31 -12.19 1.05
C LYS A 228 -11.38 -11.14 0.72
N ILE A 229 -10.93 -9.96 0.31
CA ILE A 229 -11.78 -8.92 -0.28
C ILE A 229 -11.79 -9.16 -1.79
N LYS A 230 -12.99 -9.21 -2.40
CA LYS A 230 -13.15 -9.48 -3.85
C LYS A 230 -13.00 -8.21 -4.69
N GLU A 231 -12.03 -7.38 -4.35
CA GLU A 231 -11.63 -6.19 -5.10
C GLU A 231 -10.11 -6.14 -5.12
N GLY A 232 -9.52 -5.75 -6.27
CA GLY A 232 -8.07 -5.55 -6.36
C GLY A 232 -7.65 -4.21 -5.80
N SER A 233 -6.35 -4.07 -5.56
CA SER A 233 -5.73 -2.79 -5.23
C SER A 233 -4.41 -2.68 -5.98
N ASP A 234 -3.99 -1.45 -6.26
CA ASP A 234 -2.60 -1.13 -6.56
C ASP A 234 -1.86 -1.01 -5.23
N GLY A 235 -1.53 0.15 -4.71
CA GLY A 235 -0.92 0.31 -3.40
C GLY A 235 -1.93 0.31 -2.23
N MET A 236 -1.43 0.19 -1.00
CA MET A 236 -2.24 0.15 0.21
C MET A 236 -1.55 0.78 1.41
N ALA A 237 -2.34 1.29 2.36
CA ALA A 237 -1.86 1.73 3.67
C ALA A 237 -2.86 1.35 4.78
N VAL A 238 -2.42 1.40 6.05
CA VAL A 238 -3.25 1.05 7.22
C VAL A 238 -3.15 2.16 8.26
N ASP A 239 -4.28 2.51 8.89
CA ASP A 239 -4.30 3.44 10.01
C ASP A 239 -4.11 2.73 11.38
N VAL A 240 -3.97 3.50 12.45
CA VAL A 240 -3.76 2.97 13.82
C VAL A 240 -4.95 2.17 14.36
N LYS A 241 -6.12 2.26 13.74
CA LYS A 241 -7.30 1.44 14.06
C LYS A 241 -7.33 0.13 13.28
N GLY A 242 -6.39 -0.05 12.34
CA GLY A 242 -6.31 -1.20 11.47
C GLY A 242 -7.21 -1.10 10.23
N ASN A 243 -7.82 0.06 9.95
CA ASN A 243 -8.55 0.25 8.71
C ASN A 243 -7.58 0.24 7.53
N LEU A 244 -7.92 -0.52 6.49
CA LEU A 244 -7.13 -0.70 5.27
C LEU A 244 -7.60 0.29 4.21
N TYR A 245 -6.68 1.10 3.71
CA TYR A 245 -6.86 2.04 2.60
C TYR A 245 -6.27 1.42 1.33
N THR A 246 -7.08 1.26 0.31
CA THR A 246 -6.72 0.59 -0.95
C THR A 246 -6.93 1.52 -2.13
N THR A 247 -6.20 1.31 -3.22
CA THR A 247 -6.26 2.16 -4.41
C THR A 247 -6.68 1.36 -5.63
N HIS A 248 -7.59 1.93 -6.42
CA HIS A 248 -7.99 1.43 -7.73
C HIS A 248 -8.62 2.57 -8.55
N ARG A 249 -9.96 2.68 -8.59
CA ARG A 249 -10.67 3.82 -9.21
C ARG A 249 -10.73 5.02 -8.28
N ASN A 250 -10.81 4.74 -6.98
CA ASN A 250 -10.83 5.67 -5.87
C ASN A 250 -10.04 5.05 -4.71
N VAL A 251 -9.88 5.77 -3.60
CA VAL A 251 -9.41 5.16 -2.37
C VAL A 251 -10.61 4.52 -1.66
N GLN A 252 -10.53 3.20 -1.46
CA GLN A 252 -11.52 2.45 -0.68
C GLN A 252 -10.99 2.21 0.73
N VAL A 253 -11.85 2.31 1.72
CA VAL A 253 -11.48 2.05 3.11
C VAL A 253 -12.27 0.87 3.64
N TYR A 254 -11.55 -0.10 4.21
CA TYR A 254 -12.11 -1.31 4.79
C TYR A 254 -11.77 -1.42 6.27
N SER A 255 -12.67 -2.00 7.05
CA SER A 255 -12.43 -2.37 8.44
C SER A 255 -11.47 -3.55 8.54
N THR A 256 -11.05 -3.85 9.78
CA THR A 256 -10.15 -4.97 10.10
C THR A 256 -10.71 -6.35 9.73
N ASP A 257 -12.01 -6.48 9.52
CA ASP A 257 -12.71 -7.70 9.08
C ASP A 257 -13.03 -7.70 7.57
N GLY A 258 -12.54 -6.69 6.83
CA GLY A 258 -12.68 -6.59 5.37
C GLY A 258 -14.02 -6.03 4.89
N LYS A 259 -14.83 -5.42 5.77
CA LYS A 259 -16.05 -4.72 5.37
C LYS A 259 -15.73 -3.32 4.88
N LYS A 260 -16.31 -2.93 3.76
CA LYS A 260 -16.14 -1.59 3.21
C LYS A 260 -16.79 -0.55 4.12
N LEU A 261 -16.02 0.45 4.51
CA LEU A 261 -16.45 1.56 5.37
C LEU A 261 -16.78 2.81 4.57
N GLN A 262 -15.90 3.19 3.63
CA GLN A 262 -16.02 4.45 2.90
C GLN A 262 -15.29 4.40 1.56
N THR A 263 -15.73 5.25 0.63
CA THR A 263 -14.99 5.62 -0.59
C THR A 263 -14.54 7.07 -0.46
N ILE A 264 -13.28 7.35 -0.74
CA ILE A 264 -12.72 8.69 -0.88
C ILE A 264 -12.49 8.91 -2.37
N GLU A 265 -13.26 9.78 -2.97
CA GLU A 265 -13.17 10.08 -4.39
C GLU A 265 -11.93 10.90 -4.68
N VAL A 266 -11.20 10.52 -5.73
CA VAL A 266 -9.97 11.18 -6.20
C VAL A 266 -10.16 11.54 -7.67
N PRO A 267 -9.81 12.78 -8.10
CA PRO A 267 -10.04 13.22 -9.48
C PRO A 267 -9.31 12.41 -10.56
N GLU A 268 -8.18 11.78 -10.19
CA GLU A 268 -7.44 10.84 -11.05
C GLU A 268 -7.41 9.46 -10.37
N GLY A 269 -7.32 8.37 -11.15
CA GLY A 269 -7.25 7.02 -10.59
C GLY A 269 -6.02 6.85 -9.69
N PRO A 270 -6.20 6.63 -8.36
CA PRO A 270 -5.09 6.49 -7.44
C PRO A 270 -4.32 5.19 -7.68
N ALA A 271 -3.00 5.28 -7.61
CA ALA A 271 -2.09 4.14 -7.72
C ALA A 271 -1.60 3.71 -6.32
N ASN A 272 -1.20 4.65 -5.45
CA ASN A 272 -0.70 4.30 -4.13
C ASN A 272 -0.99 5.39 -3.09
N VAL A 273 -0.85 5.05 -1.81
CA VAL A 273 -1.12 5.96 -0.69
C VAL A 273 -0.11 5.79 0.43
N CYS A 274 0.21 6.88 1.12
CA CYS A 274 0.93 6.83 2.39
C CYS A 274 0.40 7.86 3.39
N PHE A 275 0.51 7.53 4.66
CA PHE A 275 0.23 8.47 5.74
C PHE A 275 1.45 9.35 6.04
N GLY A 276 1.20 10.63 6.27
CA GLY A 276 2.23 11.60 6.64
C GLY A 276 1.67 12.85 7.33
N GLY A 277 2.42 13.95 7.26
CA GLY A 277 2.16 15.13 8.03
C GLY A 277 2.71 15.01 9.47
N LYS A 278 2.76 16.10 10.22
CA LYS A 278 3.32 16.14 11.59
C LYS A 278 2.65 15.18 12.56
N ASP A 279 1.34 14.94 12.37
CA ASP A 279 0.51 14.06 13.21
C ASP A 279 0.14 12.74 12.51
N TYR A 280 0.72 12.49 11.31
CA TYR A 280 0.44 11.32 10.47
C TYR A 280 -1.04 11.15 10.09
N LYS A 281 -1.84 12.21 10.10
CA LYS A 281 -3.26 12.19 9.70
C LYS A 281 -3.50 12.70 8.28
N THR A 282 -2.47 13.02 7.53
CA THR A 282 -2.57 13.35 6.12
C THR A 282 -2.35 12.09 5.31
N LEU A 283 -3.33 11.70 4.48
CA LEU A 283 -3.14 10.68 3.45
C LEU A 283 -2.65 11.36 2.19
N PHE A 284 -1.41 11.08 1.78
CA PHE A 284 -0.88 11.44 0.48
C PHE A 284 -1.27 10.36 -0.52
N ILE A 285 -1.70 10.76 -1.71
CA ILE A 285 -2.24 9.88 -2.74
C ILE A 285 -1.51 10.18 -4.05
N THR A 286 -0.76 9.21 -4.55
CA THR A 286 -0.24 9.25 -5.92
C THR A 286 -1.32 8.75 -6.87
N ALA A 287 -1.64 9.54 -7.90
CA ALA A 287 -2.73 9.24 -8.81
C ALA A 287 -2.36 9.69 -10.21
N ARG A 288 -2.18 8.72 -11.13
CA ARG A 288 -1.79 8.96 -12.52
C ARG A 288 -0.65 9.98 -12.64
N THR A 289 -0.97 11.23 -12.98
CA THR A 289 0.02 12.28 -13.26
C THR A 289 0.25 13.24 -12.10
N SER A 290 -0.34 12.97 -10.92
CA SER A 290 -0.49 13.94 -9.85
C SER A 290 -0.29 13.37 -8.47
N LEU A 291 0.02 14.26 -7.52
CA LEU A 291 0.01 14.02 -6.09
C LEU A 291 -1.18 14.76 -5.47
N TYR A 292 -1.95 14.05 -4.65
CA TYR A 292 -3.06 14.60 -3.87
C TYR A 292 -2.85 14.38 -2.38
N GLN A 293 -3.65 15.08 -1.57
CA GLN A 293 -3.76 14.83 -0.12
C GLN A 293 -5.21 14.92 0.35
N VAL A 294 -5.47 14.28 1.50
CA VAL A 294 -6.71 14.46 2.27
C VAL A 294 -6.43 14.28 3.76
N ARG A 295 -7.09 15.08 4.60
CA ARG A 295 -6.99 14.95 6.07
C ARG A 295 -7.94 13.89 6.58
N LEU A 296 -7.43 12.99 7.42
CA LEU A 296 -8.15 11.88 8.02
C LEU A 296 -8.33 12.05 9.53
N VAL A 297 -9.29 11.33 10.10
CA VAL A 297 -9.57 11.31 11.54
C VAL A 297 -8.46 10.57 12.28
N HIS A 298 -8.01 9.42 11.76
CA HIS A 298 -7.01 8.57 12.38
C HIS A 298 -5.63 8.75 11.75
N ALA A 299 -4.59 8.63 12.58
CA ALA A 299 -3.21 8.62 12.11
C ALA A 299 -2.88 7.28 11.44
N GLY A 300 -1.93 7.29 10.51
CA GLY A 300 -1.41 6.06 9.91
C GLY A 300 -0.64 5.18 10.90
N ALA A 301 -0.68 3.88 10.70
CA ALA A 301 0.05 2.90 11.52
C ALA A 301 1.57 3.14 11.52
N VAL A 302 2.10 3.79 10.47
CA VAL A 302 3.51 4.21 10.41
C VAL A 302 3.94 5.09 11.60
N SER A 303 3.00 5.82 12.23
CA SER A 303 3.24 6.62 13.43
C SER A 303 3.65 5.77 14.66
N LEU A 304 3.40 4.47 14.64
CA LEU A 304 3.75 3.53 15.71
C LEU A 304 5.18 2.98 15.58
N ARG A 305 5.84 3.18 14.43
CA ARG A 305 7.22 2.73 14.22
C ARG A 305 8.18 3.46 15.14
N GLY A 306 9.04 2.73 15.82
CA GLY A 306 10.00 3.28 16.78
C GLY A 306 9.44 3.62 18.17
N LYS A 307 8.17 3.25 18.46
CA LYS A 307 7.55 3.37 19.79
C LYS A 307 7.39 2.04 20.52
N GLN A 308 7.89 0.95 19.94
CA GLN A 308 7.85 -0.40 20.52
C GLN A 308 9.23 -0.83 21.00
#